data_70599b0a010b6d2b1a642882ce3d81ce
#
_entry.id   70599b0a010b6d2b1a642882ce3d81ce
#
_cell.length_a   1.000
_cell.length_b   1.000
_cell.length_c   1.000
_cell.angle_alpha   90.00
_cell.angle_beta   90.00
_cell.angle_gamma   90.00
#
_symmetry.space_group_name_H-M   'P 1'
#
loop_
_entity.id
_entity.type
_entity.pdbx_description
1 polymer ?
#
loop_
_entity_poly.entity_id
_entity_poly.type
_entity_poly.pdbx_seq_one_letter_code
_entity_poly.pdbx_strand_id
1 'polypeptide(L)'
;MINKEFESRNASILYRAPLKNGFLPKAYSTETKAYTYDHEVNLIDQLYAAWHLPPKDQKAAVLADWLKQTFQTGGKLYGRYSLDTKKPAVQYESPSVYALAILFFINQNEDKTVIKALYDRMNDFEILDSSETYYGGYMSGNDTHSFDNLLPLLAERKLLNENLIQ
;
A
#
# COMPACT_ATOMS: atom_id res chain seq x y z
N MET A 1 -24.57 8.69 -8.77
CA MET A 1 -23.79 9.28 -9.89
C MET A 1 -22.74 10.18 -9.26
N ILE A 2 -21.45 9.81 -9.32
CA ILE A 2 -20.35 10.64 -8.76
C ILE A 2 -20.20 11.85 -9.70
N ASN A 3 -20.10 13.05 -9.12
CA ASN A 3 -19.94 14.27 -9.91
C ASN A 3 -18.54 14.30 -10.55
N LYS A 4 -18.44 14.24 -11.87
CA LYS A 4 -17.19 14.26 -12.63
C LYS A 4 -16.28 15.46 -12.28
N GLU A 5 -16.86 16.60 -11.91
CA GLU A 5 -16.09 17.76 -11.46
C GLU A 5 -15.41 17.51 -10.12
N PHE A 6 -16.06 16.80 -9.21
CA PHE A 6 -15.50 16.42 -7.91
C PHE A 6 -14.35 15.42 -8.08
N GLU A 7 -14.50 14.42 -8.95
CA GLU A 7 -13.43 13.47 -9.29
C GLU A 7 -12.21 14.19 -9.88
N SER A 8 -12.42 15.09 -10.83
CA SER A 8 -11.32 15.82 -11.49
C SER A 8 -10.54 16.73 -10.54
N ARG A 9 -11.22 17.37 -9.58
CA ARG A 9 -10.58 18.21 -8.55
C ARG A 9 -9.74 17.40 -7.60
N ASN A 10 -10.25 16.28 -7.07
CA ASN A 10 -9.52 15.42 -6.17
C ASN A 10 -8.31 14.76 -6.84
N ALA A 11 -8.49 14.24 -8.05
CA ALA A 11 -7.40 13.72 -8.86
C ALA A 11 -6.31 14.79 -9.10
N SER A 12 -6.70 16.04 -9.41
CA SER A 12 -5.77 17.14 -9.61
C SER A 12 -4.94 17.44 -8.35
N ILE A 13 -5.51 17.34 -7.14
CA ILE A 13 -4.77 17.53 -5.88
C ILE A 13 -3.71 16.44 -5.74
N LEU A 14 -4.07 15.17 -5.94
CA LEU A 14 -3.13 14.05 -5.88
C LEU A 14 -2.04 14.16 -6.97
N TYR A 15 -2.41 14.46 -8.19
CA TYR A 15 -1.48 14.54 -9.32
C TYR A 15 -0.49 15.70 -9.21
N ARG A 16 -0.84 16.78 -8.51
CA ARG A 16 0.05 17.91 -8.25
C ARG A 16 0.81 17.80 -6.93
N ALA A 17 0.52 16.80 -6.11
CA ALA A 17 1.16 16.61 -4.83
C ALA A 17 2.67 16.45 -5.01
N PRO A 18 3.51 17.29 -4.37
CA PRO A 18 4.96 17.12 -4.42
C PRO A 18 5.40 15.96 -3.53
N LEU A 19 6.49 15.29 -3.90
CA LEU A 19 7.12 14.32 -3.00
C LEU A 19 8.05 15.04 -2.02
N LYS A 20 8.05 14.55 -0.77
CA LYS A 20 9.10 14.88 0.20
C LYS A 20 9.82 13.59 0.57
N ASN A 21 11.12 13.52 0.29
CA ASN A 21 11.93 12.31 0.47
C ASN A 21 11.35 11.05 -0.19
N GLY A 22 10.62 11.20 -1.30
CA GLY A 22 10.01 10.09 -2.04
C GLY A 22 8.62 9.67 -1.55
N PHE A 23 8.06 10.34 -0.54
CA PHE A 23 6.71 10.07 -0.03
C PHE A 23 5.71 11.16 -0.43
N LEU A 24 4.46 10.75 -0.63
CA LEU A 24 3.33 11.65 -0.85
C LEU A 24 2.96 12.40 0.45
N PRO A 25 2.37 13.60 0.35
CA PRO A 25 1.89 14.32 1.51
C PRO A 25 0.74 13.56 2.20
N LYS A 26 0.60 13.78 3.51
CA LYS A 26 -0.51 13.25 4.30
C LYS A 26 -1.84 13.89 3.97
N ALA A 27 -1.85 15.21 3.80
CA ALA A 27 -3.07 15.96 3.57
C ALA A 27 -2.82 17.21 2.73
N TYR A 28 -3.92 17.73 2.15
CA TYR A 28 -3.99 19.02 1.49
C TYR A 28 -5.06 19.88 2.13
N SER A 29 -4.68 21.07 2.59
CA SER A 29 -5.62 22.07 3.08
C SER A 29 -6.22 22.86 1.93
N THR A 30 -7.53 22.80 1.77
CA THR A 30 -8.25 23.60 0.76
C THR A 30 -8.30 25.08 1.12
N GLU A 31 -8.15 25.42 2.40
CA GLU A 31 -8.11 26.79 2.90
C GLU A 31 -6.78 27.46 2.62
N THR A 32 -5.70 26.85 3.08
CA THR A 32 -4.33 27.39 2.94
C THR A 32 -3.67 27.06 1.60
N LYS A 33 -4.27 26.18 0.79
CA LYS A 33 -3.74 25.67 -0.48
C LYS A 33 -2.37 24.96 -0.30
N ALA A 34 -2.13 24.36 0.87
CA ALA A 34 -0.84 23.78 1.23
C ALA A 34 -0.95 22.27 1.48
N TYR A 35 0.13 21.54 1.12
CA TYR A 35 0.33 20.15 1.48
C TYR A 35 1.05 20.03 2.81
N THR A 36 0.69 19.03 3.61
CA THR A 36 1.31 18.74 4.91
C THR A 36 1.89 17.33 4.92
N TYR A 37 2.93 17.14 5.74
CA TYR A 37 3.65 15.88 5.92
C TYR A 37 3.81 15.60 7.40
N ASP A 38 3.65 14.34 7.79
CA ASP A 38 4.01 13.89 9.14
C ASP A 38 5.47 13.47 9.20
N HIS A 39 6.04 13.42 10.40
CA HIS A 39 7.38 12.88 10.63
C HIS A 39 7.43 11.36 10.41
N GLU A 40 6.32 10.67 10.65
CA GLU A 40 6.13 9.25 10.37
C GLU A 40 5.12 9.05 9.24
N VAL A 41 5.55 8.36 8.22
CA VAL A 41 4.74 8.02 7.05
C VAL A 41 3.97 6.74 7.33
N ASN A 42 2.65 6.78 7.30
CA ASN A 42 1.80 5.59 7.32
C ASN A 42 1.82 4.94 5.92
N LEU A 43 2.29 3.69 5.84
CA LEU A 43 2.47 3.04 4.55
C LEU A 43 1.14 2.66 3.88
N ILE A 44 0.08 2.39 4.64
CA ILE A 44 -1.27 2.17 4.09
C ILE A 44 -1.74 3.42 3.33
N ASP A 45 -1.62 4.60 3.94
CA ASP A 45 -2.04 5.86 3.33
C ASP A 45 -1.25 6.15 2.04
N GLN A 46 0.06 5.89 2.06
CA GLN A 46 0.94 6.06 0.90
C GLN A 46 0.55 5.14 -0.26
N LEU A 47 0.39 3.86 0.03
CA LEU A 47 0.05 2.86 -0.97
C LEU A 47 -1.35 3.06 -1.54
N TYR A 48 -2.32 3.42 -0.68
CA TYR A 48 -3.67 3.72 -1.11
C TYR A 48 -3.71 4.93 -2.06
N ALA A 49 -3.01 6.01 -1.70
CA ALA A 49 -2.91 7.19 -2.56
C ALA A 49 -2.14 6.88 -3.87
N ALA A 50 -1.02 6.16 -3.78
CA ALA A 50 -0.20 5.81 -4.94
C ALA A 50 -0.90 4.85 -5.91
N TRP A 51 -1.73 3.94 -5.42
CA TRP A 51 -2.54 3.05 -6.25
C TRP A 51 -3.47 3.81 -7.21
N HIS A 52 -3.90 5.02 -6.83
CA HIS A 52 -4.72 5.90 -7.67
C HIS A 52 -3.91 6.81 -8.61
N LEU A 53 -2.58 6.76 -8.59
CA LEU A 53 -1.75 7.44 -9.58
C LEU A 53 -1.79 6.70 -10.92
N PRO A 54 -1.73 7.43 -12.04
CA PRO A 54 -1.67 6.80 -13.35
C PRO A 54 -0.47 5.84 -13.47
N PRO A 55 -0.58 4.77 -14.27
CA PRO A 55 0.58 3.96 -14.64
C PRO A 55 1.71 4.84 -15.22
N LYS A 56 2.96 4.58 -14.78
CA LYS A 56 4.15 5.34 -15.18
C LYS A 56 4.21 6.79 -14.66
N ASP A 57 3.38 7.17 -13.68
CA ASP A 57 3.58 8.44 -12.97
C ASP A 57 4.94 8.42 -12.27
N GLN A 58 5.71 9.51 -12.41
CA GLN A 58 7.05 9.58 -11.84
C GLN A 58 7.06 9.42 -10.31
N LYS A 59 6.04 9.91 -9.61
CA LYS A 59 5.92 9.76 -8.16
C LYS A 59 5.65 8.31 -7.78
N ALA A 60 4.80 7.63 -8.55
CA ALA A 60 4.55 6.20 -8.38
C ALA A 60 5.84 5.39 -8.59
N ALA A 61 6.62 5.69 -9.61
CA ALA A 61 7.89 5.03 -9.86
C ALA A 61 8.88 5.19 -8.70
N VAL A 62 9.02 6.41 -8.15
CA VAL A 62 9.90 6.66 -6.99
C VAL A 62 9.46 5.84 -5.77
N LEU A 63 8.16 5.75 -5.49
CA LEU A 63 7.65 4.95 -4.38
C LEU A 63 7.83 3.45 -4.65
N ALA A 64 7.56 2.99 -5.87
CA ALA A 64 7.72 1.59 -6.27
C ALA A 64 9.17 1.11 -6.11
N ASP A 65 10.14 1.90 -6.57
CA ASP A 65 11.56 1.58 -6.45
C ASP A 65 12.00 1.49 -4.98
N TRP A 66 11.56 2.43 -4.15
CA TRP A 66 11.85 2.39 -2.72
C TRP A 66 11.23 1.17 -2.03
N LEU A 67 9.97 0.84 -2.35
CA LEU A 67 9.28 -0.33 -1.80
C LEU A 67 9.97 -1.64 -2.20
N LYS A 68 10.33 -1.79 -3.48
CA LYS A 68 11.07 -2.95 -3.98
C LYS A 68 12.38 -3.12 -3.23
N GLN A 69 13.18 -2.06 -3.16
CA GLN A 69 14.47 -2.11 -2.47
C GLN A 69 14.31 -2.44 -0.99
N THR A 70 13.33 -1.82 -0.32
CA THR A 70 13.05 -2.06 1.10
C THR A 70 12.66 -3.52 1.34
N PHE A 71 11.73 -4.06 0.53
CA PHE A 71 11.27 -5.43 0.67
C PHE A 71 12.35 -6.44 0.30
N GLN A 72 13.08 -6.25 -0.80
CA GLN A 72 14.16 -7.15 -1.22
C GLN A 72 15.32 -7.20 -0.22
N THR A 73 15.61 -6.09 0.46
CA THR A 73 16.70 -6.03 1.45
C THR A 73 16.28 -6.62 2.81
N GLY A 74 15.05 -6.31 3.25
CA GLY A 74 14.59 -6.65 4.60
C GLY A 74 13.61 -7.83 4.68
N GLY A 75 13.04 -8.27 3.55
CA GLY A 75 12.00 -9.30 3.50
C GLY A 75 10.65 -8.86 4.08
N LYS A 76 10.53 -7.59 4.51
CA LYS A 76 9.40 -7.06 5.27
C LYS A 76 9.04 -5.63 4.89
N LEU A 77 7.73 -5.33 5.01
CA LEU A 77 7.21 -3.97 4.96
C LEU A 77 6.50 -3.67 6.28
N TYR A 78 6.96 -2.63 6.96
CA TYR A 78 6.39 -2.21 8.24
C TYR A 78 5.27 -1.18 8.04
N GLY A 79 4.40 -1.05 9.04
CA GLY A 79 3.24 -0.16 8.96
C GLY A 79 3.59 1.33 8.87
N ARG A 80 4.76 1.75 9.41
CA ARG A 80 5.22 3.15 9.40
C ARG A 80 6.72 3.26 9.19
N TYR A 81 7.11 4.37 8.55
CA TYR A 81 8.50 4.72 8.28
C TYR A 81 8.77 6.19 8.64
N SER A 82 9.98 6.49 9.07
CA SER A 82 10.42 7.88 9.24
C SER A 82 10.49 8.58 7.89
N LEU A 83 9.87 9.75 7.78
CA LEU A 83 9.91 10.58 6.58
C LEU A 83 11.35 10.95 6.19
N ASP A 84 12.19 11.25 7.18
CA ASP A 84 13.54 11.79 6.94
C ASP A 84 14.57 10.69 6.68
N THR A 85 14.52 9.58 7.44
CA THR A 85 15.53 8.51 7.36
C THR A 85 15.11 7.31 6.54
N LYS A 86 13.82 7.18 6.22
CA LYS A 86 13.21 6.02 5.56
C LYS A 86 13.37 4.72 6.33
N LYS A 87 13.78 4.76 7.60
CA LYS A 87 13.87 3.58 8.46
C LYS A 87 12.50 3.26 9.05
N PRO A 88 12.23 1.98 9.38
CA PRO A 88 11.01 1.61 10.09
C PRO A 88 10.86 2.43 11.39
N ALA A 89 9.69 3.04 11.59
CA ALA A 89 9.32 3.75 12.81
C ALA A 89 8.56 2.85 13.80
N VAL A 90 8.09 1.69 13.31
CA VAL A 90 7.38 0.67 14.08
C VAL A 90 7.93 -0.72 13.71
N GLN A 91 7.60 -1.73 14.53
CA GLN A 91 8.06 -3.10 14.31
C GLN A 91 6.93 -4.06 13.88
N TYR A 92 5.72 -3.56 13.67
CA TYR A 92 4.63 -4.38 13.19
C TYR A 92 4.50 -4.33 11.67
N GLU A 93 4.08 -5.45 11.12
CA GLU A 93 3.65 -5.62 9.73
C GLU A 93 2.12 -5.72 9.71
N SER A 94 1.49 -5.53 8.56
CA SER A 94 0.05 -5.71 8.38
C SER A 94 -0.24 -6.34 7.02
N PRO A 95 -1.13 -7.35 6.94
CA PRO A 95 -1.55 -7.93 5.66
C PRO A 95 -2.12 -6.87 4.69
N SER A 96 -2.76 -5.82 5.21
CA SER A 96 -3.24 -4.69 4.41
C SER A 96 -2.13 -3.93 3.69
N VAL A 97 -0.95 -3.82 4.29
CA VAL A 97 0.22 -3.18 3.64
C VAL A 97 0.66 -3.99 2.43
N TYR A 98 0.75 -5.31 2.56
CA TYR A 98 1.12 -6.19 1.46
C TYR A 98 0.06 -6.21 0.36
N ALA A 99 -1.20 -6.30 0.74
CA ALA A 99 -2.33 -6.25 -0.21
C ALA A 99 -2.32 -4.97 -1.06
N LEU A 100 -2.14 -3.81 -0.43
CA LEU A 100 -2.05 -2.54 -1.14
C LEU A 100 -0.79 -2.43 -2.00
N ALA A 101 0.36 -2.97 -1.54
CA ALA A 101 1.58 -3.02 -2.34
C ALA A 101 1.38 -3.88 -3.60
N ILE A 102 0.71 -5.03 -3.48
CA ILE A 102 0.34 -5.90 -4.62
C ILE A 102 -0.53 -5.13 -5.61
N LEU A 103 -1.63 -4.51 -5.14
CA LEU A 103 -2.55 -3.74 -5.99
C LEU A 103 -1.84 -2.58 -6.70
N PHE A 104 -1.01 -1.87 -5.97
CA PHE A 104 -0.18 -0.79 -6.51
C PHE A 104 0.79 -1.29 -7.58
N PHE A 105 1.52 -2.38 -7.31
CA PHE A 105 2.49 -2.94 -8.25
C PHE A 105 1.84 -3.51 -9.52
N ILE A 106 0.67 -4.14 -9.40
CA ILE A 106 -0.12 -4.56 -10.57
C ILE A 106 -0.50 -3.33 -11.41
N ASN A 107 -0.96 -2.24 -10.78
CA ASN A 107 -1.33 -1.02 -11.50
C ASN A 107 -0.12 -0.35 -12.19
N GLN A 108 1.07 -0.47 -11.64
CA GLN A 108 2.30 0.08 -12.22
C GLN A 108 2.98 -0.88 -13.23
N ASN A 109 2.43 -2.08 -13.45
CA ASN A 109 3.01 -3.15 -14.28
C ASN A 109 4.42 -3.56 -13.80
N GLU A 110 4.58 -3.70 -12.49
CA GLU A 110 5.83 -4.14 -11.88
C GLU A 110 6.11 -5.63 -12.10
N ASP A 111 7.34 -6.05 -11.78
CA ASP A 111 7.81 -7.43 -11.95
C ASP A 111 6.93 -8.42 -11.17
N LYS A 112 6.44 -9.44 -11.88
CA LYS A 112 5.60 -10.51 -11.32
C LYS A 112 6.29 -11.26 -10.18
N THR A 113 7.62 -11.36 -10.19
CA THR A 113 8.40 -12.02 -9.14
C THR A 113 8.26 -11.30 -7.80
N VAL A 114 8.34 -9.94 -7.83
CA VAL A 114 8.15 -9.13 -6.62
C VAL A 114 6.70 -9.19 -6.14
N ILE A 115 5.74 -9.14 -7.06
CA ILE A 115 4.31 -9.26 -6.73
C ILE A 115 4.03 -10.61 -6.04
N LYS A 116 4.59 -11.71 -6.59
CA LYS A 116 4.46 -13.03 -5.98
C LYS A 116 5.09 -13.10 -4.59
N ALA A 117 6.28 -12.56 -4.40
CA ALA A 117 6.95 -12.56 -3.10
C ALA A 117 6.16 -11.75 -2.04
N LEU A 118 5.52 -10.64 -2.44
CA LEU A 118 4.61 -9.90 -1.56
C LEU A 118 3.35 -10.71 -1.22
N TYR A 119 2.80 -11.44 -2.18
CA TYR A 119 1.67 -12.32 -1.95
C TYR A 119 2.02 -13.47 -1.00
N ASP A 120 3.15 -14.14 -1.24
CA ASP A 120 3.64 -15.20 -0.34
C ASP A 120 3.82 -14.66 1.09
N ARG A 121 4.37 -13.43 1.25
CA ARG A 121 4.49 -12.79 2.58
C ARG A 121 3.15 -12.40 3.19
N MET A 122 2.18 -11.94 2.39
CA MET A 122 0.83 -11.64 2.85
C MET A 122 0.16 -12.89 3.44
N ASN A 123 0.33 -14.04 2.79
CA ASN A 123 -0.26 -15.31 3.23
C ASN A 123 0.34 -15.84 4.55
N ASP A 124 1.54 -15.39 4.96
CA ASP A 124 2.08 -15.73 6.28
C ASP A 124 1.21 -15.21 7.44
N PHE A 125 0.27 -14.31 7.17
CA PHE A 125 -0.69 -13.77 8.15
C PHE A 125 -2.03 -14.52 8.16
N GLU A 126 -2.25 -15.47 7.24
CA GLU A 126 -3.49 -16.25 7.18
C GLU A 126 -3.52 -17.30 8.28
N ILE A 127 -4.67 -17.44 8.95
CA ILE A 127 -4.89 -18.47 9.95
C ILE A 127 -5.35 -19.75 9.27
N LEU A 128 -4.45 -20.72 9.21
CA LEU A 128 -4.68 -22.01 8.53
C LEU A 128 -5.15 -23.12 9.47
N ASP A 129 -5.17 -22.92 10.79
CA ASP A 129 -5.70 -23.90 11.75
C ASP A 129 -7.23 -23.80 11.80
N SER A 130 -7.90 -24.84 11.30
CA SER A 130 -9.37 -24.91 11.26
C SER A 130 -10.04 -24.98 12.65
N SER A 131 -9.26 -25.18 13.71
CA SER A 131 -9.76 -25.12 15.10
C SER A 131 -9.80 -23.70 15.67
N GLU A 132 -9.11 -22.74 15.03
CA GLU A 132 -9.06 -21.36 15.45
C GLU A 132 -10.35 -20.59 15.08
N THR A 133 -10.76 -19.65 15.96
CA THR A 133 -11.96 -18.84 15.78
C THR A 133 -11.95 -18.02 14.49
N TYR A 134 -10.76 -17.60 14.05
CA TYR A 134 -10.56 -16.73 12.87
C TYR A 134 -9.98 -17.49 11.66
N TYR A 135 -10.21 -18.81 11.59
CA TYR A 135 -9.77 -19.65 10.47
C TYR A 135 -10.11 -19.04 9.10
N GLY A 136 -9.12 -18.96 8.22
CA GLY A 136 -9.23 -18.35 6.89
C GLY A 136 -9.18 -16.82 6.91
N GLY A 137 -9.03 -16.20 8.09
CA GLY A 137 -8.82 -14.75 8.21
C GLY A 137 -7.34 -14.39 8.32
N TYR A 138 -7.04 -13.11 8.13
CA TYR A 138 -5.71 -12.54 8.29
C TYR A 138 -5.58 -11.83 9.63
N MET A 139 -4.48 -12.11 10.35
CA MET A 139 -4.17 -11.49 11.64
C MET A 139 -2.73 -10.96 11.69
N SER A 140 -2.52 -9.84 12.37
CA SER A 140 -1.21 -9.32 12.73
C SER A 140 -1.04 -9.36 14.24
N GLY A 141 -0.22 -10.30 14.73
CA GLY A 141 -0.15 -10.58 16.17
C GLY A 141 -1.49 -11.11 16.69
N ASN A 142 -2.06 -10.43 17.70
CA ASN A 142 -3.36 -10.79 18.30
C ASN A 142 -4.52 -9.92 17.77
N ASP A 143 -4.25 -9.06 16.79
CA ASP A 143 -5.25 -8.12 16.27
C ASP A 143 -5.60 -8.42 14.82
N THR A 144 -6.86 -8.17 14.49
CA THR A 144 -7.35 -8.16 13.12
C THR A 144 -8.33 -7.00 12.93
N HIS A 145 -8.29 -6.40 11.75
CA HIS A 145 -9.18 -5.32 11.36
C HIS A 145 -9.88 -5.65 10.05
N SER A 146 -11.00 -4.98 9.77
CA SER A 146 -11.69 -5.15 8.49
C SER A 146 -10.79 -4.90 7.28
N PHE A 147 -9.87 -3.92 7.36
CA PHE A 147 -8.89 -3.68 6.32
C PHE A 147 -7.95 -4.87 6.12
N ASP A 148 -7.50 -5.52 7.20
CA ASP A 148 -6.57 -6.65 7.16
C ASP A 148 -7.18 -7.93 6.55
N ASN A 149 -8.48 -7.95 6.35
CA ASN A 149 -9.21 -9.03 5.70
C ASN A 149 -9.76 -8.63 4.32
N LEU A 150 -10.32 -7.43 4.17
CA LEU A 150 -10.94 -7.00 2.91
C LEU A 150 -9.91 -6.63 1.83
N LEU A 151 -8.77 -6.02 2.20
CA LEU A 151 -7.74 -5.67 1.23
C LEU A 151 -6.99 -6.90 0.69
N PRO A 152 -6.59 -7.90 1.50
CA PRO A 152 -6.12 -9.18 0.99
C PRO A 152 -7.06 -9.84 0.00
N LEU A 153 -8.35 -9.97 0.31
CA LEU A 153 -9.36 -10.51 -0.63
C LEU A 153 -9.41 -9.74 -1.95
N LEU A 154 -9.31 -8.41 -1.90
CA LEU A 154 -9.28 -7.57 -3.09
C LEU A 154 -7.99 -7.82 -3.91
N ALA A 155 -6.85 -7.94 -3.25
CA ALA A 155 -5.56 -8.23 -3.88
C ALA A 155 -5.58 -9.62 -4.53
N GLU A 156 -6.05 -10.65 -3.83
CA GLU A 156 -6.22 -12.01 -4.38
C GLU A 156 -7.12 -12.03 -5.60
N ARG A 157 -8.28 -11.37 -5.51
CA ARG A 157 -9.18 -11.26 -6.65
C ARG A 157 -8.50 -10.60 -7.85
N LYS A 158 -7.68 -9.58 -7.61
CA LYS A 158 -6.92 -8.92 -8.68
C LYS A 158 -5.84 -9.84 -9.24
N LEU A 159 -5.10 -10.55 -8.40
CA LEU A 159 -4.08 -11.53 -8.80
C LEU A 159 -4.67 -12.66 -9.67
N LEU A 160 -5.83 -13.21 -9.29
CA LEU A 160 -6.57 -14.20 -10.06
C LEU A 160 -6.94 -13.65 -11.45
N ASN A 161 -7.49 -12.44 -11.51
CA ASN A 161 -7.91 -11.82 -12.77
C ASN A 161 -6.72 -11.56 -13.73
N GLU A 162 -5.52 -11.33 -13.18
CA GLU A 162 -4.28 -11.12 -13.95
C GLU A 162 -3.51 -12.45 -14.20
N ASN A 163 -4.07 -13.61 -13.80
CA ASN A 163 -3.43 -14.93 -13.88
C ASN A 163 -2.04 -14.99 -13.22
N LEU A 164 -1.90 -14.32 -12.07
CA LEU A 164 -0.67 -14.29 -11.27
C LEU A 164 -0.67 -15.35 -10.16
N ILE A 165 -1.84 -15.85 -9.78
CA ILE A 165 -2.08 -16.99 -8.89
C ILE A 165 -3.15 -17.90 -9.50
N GLN A 166 -3.30 -19.11 -8.93
CA GLN A 166 -4.30 -20.14 -9.34
C GLN A 166 -5.39 -20.25 -8.30
#